data_ddbd7c723bb21d505278e0de8f2d6e70
#
_entry.id   ddbd7c723bb21d505278e0de8f2d6e70
#
_cell.length_a   1.000
_cell.length_b   1.000
_cell.length_c   1.000
_cell.angle_alpha   90.00
_cell.angle_beta   90.00
_cell.angle_gamma   90.00
#
_symmetry.space_group_name_H-M   'P 1'
#
loop_
_entity.id
_entity.type
_entity.pdbx_description
1 polymer ?
#
loop_
_entity_poly.entity_id
_entity_poly.type
_entity_poly.pdbx_seq_one_letter_code
_entity_poly.pdbx_strand_id
1 'polypeptide(L)'
;MIALYENQPVSARVRLTDDDYLRTRYYLHPHGTADITVGRGRDWTVLACKECYGKAVKTVLDLEPDSCVFDLSPAARLGQPGLNAALEGILGGSHRKADCLTDVRCPALTCYASGSGFTLPQLTAAWQLAEDIMAVRNYVNLPANLLTPMDFAARLTALAQGLPIETAVYDRQQLEDLGLRGLLTVGGSSGHPPALVVLRYTGAPEDPRRVGFVGKGVTVDSGGYCLKSASSMAGIKGDMAGGAAAAAALHALARHGVRVNVTAVIPTCENRISPTSMLPGDRITLFSGQTVEILNADAEGRLILADGLTWAIRREGCTHLVDIATLTGAVYAMLGYVTTGVMASDDGWYGCLTRAAGHSGERFWRMPDFPEYEDPVSYTHLTLPTSDL
;
A
#
# COMPACT_ATOMS: atom_id res chain seq x y z
N MET A 1 -21.11 -0.05 -1.87
CA MET A 1 -21.28 -1.30 -1.07
C MET A 1 -21.85 -2.37 -1.98
N ILE A 2 -21.38 -3.61 -1.89
CA ILE A 2 -22.00 -4.75 -2.59
C ILE A 2 -23.10 -5.34 -1.69
N ALA A 3 -24.27 -5.61 -2.26
CA ALA A 3 -25.39 -6.22 -1.54
C ALA A 3 -25.59 -7.68 -2.00
N LEU A 4 -26.27 -8.50 -1.19
CA LEU A 4 -26.70 -9.83 -1.63
C LEU A 4 -27.77 -9.69 -2.71
N TYR A 5 -27.70 -10.59 -3.69
CA TYR A 5 -28.68 -10.66 -4.76
C TYR A 5 -29.91 -11.44 -4.29
N GLU A 6 -31.07 -10.80 -4.33
CA GLU A 6 -32.37 -11.34 -3.90
C GLU A 6 -33.35 -11.46 -5.07
N ASN A 7 -32.84 -11.82 -6.27
CA ASN A 7 -33.61 -11.97 -7.52
C ASN A 7 -34.21 -10.68 -8.09
N GLN A 8 -33.72 -9.49 -7.67
CA GLN A 8 -34.10 -8.25 -8.32
C GLN A 8 -33.61 -8.18 -9.79
N PRO A 9 -34.27 -7.43 -10.65
CA PRO A 9 -33.79 -7.23 -12.02
C PRO A 9 -32.38 -6.62 -12.05
N VAL A 10 -31.51 -7.15 -12.89
CA VAL A 10 -30.15 -6.62 -13.12
C VAL A 10 -29.87 -6.52 -14.61
N SER A 11 -29.09 -5.52 -14.99
CA SER A 11 -28.72 -5.26 -16.38
C SER A 11 -27.56 -6.14 -16.86
N ALA A 12 -26.73 -6.65 -15.95
CA ALA A 12 -25.65 -7.58 -16.30
C ALA A 12 -25.48 -8.70 -15.27
N ARG A 13 -25.02 -9.87 -15.75
CA ARG A 13 -24.69 -11.04 -14.92
C ARG A 13 -23.29 -11.52 -15.25
N VAL A 14 -22.47 -11.73 -14.23
CA VAL A 14 -21.07 -12.19 -14.37
C VAL A 14 -20.94 -13.59 -13.77
N ARG A 15 -20.35 -14.51 -14.55
CA ARG A 15 -19.99 -15.86 -14.12
C ARG A 15 -18.57 -16.19 -14.54
N LEU A 16 -17.86 -16.95 -13.72
CA LEU A 16 -16.60 -17.56 -14.11
C LEU A 16 -16.85 -18.95 -14.72
N THR A 17 -16.07 -19.29 -15.73
CA THR A 17 -16.16 -20.56 -16.45
C THR A 17 -14.83 -21.30 -16.45
N ASP A 18 -14.82 -22.58 -16.83
CA ASP A 18 -13.59 -23.38 -16.96
C ASP A 18 -12.86 -23.16 -18.31
N ASP A 19 -13.16 -22.08 -18.99
CA ASP A 19 -12.47 -21.64 -20.20
C ASP A 19 -11.00 -21.21 -19.94
N ASP A 20 -10.28 -20.90 -21.02
CA ASP A 20 -8.91 -20.35 -20.96
C ASP A 20 -8.83 -19.11 -20.06
N TYR A 21 -7.73 -18.99 -19.33
CA TYR A 21 -7.51 -17.95 -18.36
C TYR A 21 -7.71 -16.54 -18.93
N LEU A 22 -8.54 -15.73 -18.23
CA LEU A 22 -8.95 -14.37 -18.59
C LEU A 22 -9.66 -14.24 -19.95
N ARG A 23 -10.00 -15.33 -20.61
CA ARG A 23 -10.82 -15.28 -21.82
C ARG A 23 -12.22 -14.77 -21.47
N THR A 24 -12.57 -13.62 -22.02
CA THR A 24 -13.86 -12.96 -21.73
C THR A 24 -14.78 -13.11 -22.94
N ARG A 25 -16.04 -13.45 -22.66
CA ARG A 25 -17.12 -13.45 -23.64
C ARG A 25 -18.33 -12.76 -23.03
N TYR A 26 -19.14 -12.11 -23.85
CA TYR A 26 -20.41 -11.57 -23.41
C TYR A 26 -21.48 -11.82 -24.48
N TYR A 27 -22.72 -11.91 -24.01
CA TYR A 27 -23.89 -12.01 -24.84
C TYR A 27 -24.90 -10.94 -24.41
N LEU A 28 -25.34 -10.13 -25.39
CA LEU A 28 -26.35 -9.11 -25.18
C LEU A 28 -27.70 -9.69 -25.57
N HIS A 29 -28.63 -9.71 -24.63
CA HIS A 29 -29.99 -10.17 -24.86
C HIS A 29 -30.81 -9.06 -25.55
N PRO A 30 -31.86 -9.43 -26.37
CA PRO A 30 -32.71 -8.46 -27.07
C PRO A 30 -33.42 -7.46 -26.16
N HIS A 31 -33.59 -7.80 -24.88
CA HIS A 31 -34.21 -6.93 -23.86
C HIS A 31 -33.19 -6.08 -23.06
N GLY A 32 -31.96 -5.99 -23.52
CA GLY A 32 -30.95 -5.06 -22.97
C GLY A 32 -30.15 -5.60 -21.78
N THR A 33 -30.29 -6.88 -21.38
CA THR A 33 -29.43 -7.49 -20.36
C THR A 33 -28.19 -8.13 -20.98
N ALA A 34 -27.11 -8.24 -20.20
CA ALA A 34 -25.86 -8.87 -20.63
C ALA A 34 -25.48 -10.07 -19.75
N ASP A 35 -25.10 -11.17 -20.37
CA ASP A 35 -24.42 -12.28 -19.70
C ASP A 35 -22.91 -12.20 -20.02
N ILE A 36 -22.08 -12.12 -19.01
CA ILE A 36 -20.63 -11.99 -19.12
C ILE A 36 -19.98 -13.22 -18.50
N THR A 37 -19.07 -13.85 -19.22
CA THR A 37 -18.29 -14.98 -18.75
C THR A 37 -16.80 -14.65 -18.82
N VAL A 38 -16.05 -15.07 -17.78
CA VAL A 38 -14.59 -14.95 -17.72
C VAL A 38 -14.00 -16.32 -17.40
N GLY A 39 -13.06 -16.77 -18.22
CA GLY A 39 -12.33 -18.01 -18.02
C GLY A 39 -11.39 -17.94 -16.84
N ARG A 40 -11.48 -18.90 -15.91
CA ARG A 40 -10.63 -18.98 -14.71
C ARG A 40 -9.35 -19.79 -14.91
N GLY A 41 -9.24 -20.50 -16.03
CA GLY A 41 -8.12 -21.38 -16.30
C GLY A 41 -8.11 -22.64 -15.42
N ARG A 42 -6.99 -23.35 -15.45
CA ARG A 42 -6.82 -24.62 -14.70
C ARG A 42 -6.40 -24.39 -13.24
N ASP A 43 -5.52 -23.42 -13.00
CA ASP A 43 -4.93 -23.17 -11.68
C ASP A 43 -5.73 -22.07 -10.96
N TRP A 44 -6.70 -22.51 -10.14
CA TRP A 44 -7.55 -21.59 -9.40
C TRP A 44 -6.90 -21.19 -8.08
N THR A 45 -6.20 -20.06 -8.08
CA THR A 45 -5.50 -19.47 -6.93
C THR A 45 -6.16 -18.17 -6.48
N VAL A 46 -5.76 -17.65 -5.31
CA VAL A 46 -6.20 -16.33 -4.80
C VAL A 46 -5.86 -15.22 -5.79
N LEU A 47 -4.66 -15.25 -6.38
CA LEU A 47 -4.26 -14.29 -7.41
C LEU A 47 -5.13 -14.40 -8.67
N ALA A 48 -5.33 -15.62 -9.18
CA ALA A 48 -6.19 -15.85 -10.35
C ALA A 48 -7.64 -15.37 -10.09
N CYS A 49 -8.14 -15.56 -8.88
CA CYS A 49 -9.44 -15.05 -8.45
C CYS A 49 -9.49 -13.52 -8.56
N LYS A 50 -8.53 -12.81 -7.98
CA LYS A 50 -8.41 -11.34 -8.06
C LYS A 50 -8.43 -10.86 -9.52
N GLU A 51 -7.60 -11.45 -10.36
CA GLU A 51 -7.45 -11.05 -11.77
C GLU A 51 -8.71 -11.32 -12.60
N CYS A 52 -9.39 -12.47 -12.41
CA CYS A 52 -10.62 -12.81 -13.11
C CYS A 52 -11.75 -11.82 -12.78
N TYR A 53 -11.98 -11.53 -11.51
CA TYR A 53 -13.02 -10.55 -11.12
C TYR A 53 -12.65 -9.12 -11.53
N GLY A 54 -11.36 -8.76 -11.51
CA GLY A 54 -10.88 -7.49 -12.04
C GLY A 54 -11.08 -7.35 -13.54
N LYS A 55 -10.88 -8.42 -14.30
CA LYS A 55 -11.20 -8.47 -15.74
C LYS A 55 -12.69 -8.39 -15.99
N ALA A 56 -13.49 -9.12 -15.20
CA ALA A 56 -14.94 -9.14 -15.30
C ALA A 56 -15.55 -7.74 -15.13
N VAL A 57 -15.17 -7.01 -14.06
CA VAL A 57 -15.73 -5.69 -13.82
C VAL A 57 -15.32 -4.67 -14.90
N LYS A 58 -14.13 -4.76 -15.48
CA LYS A 58 -13.74 -3.93 -16.62
C LYS A 58 -14.67 -4.13 -17.81
N THR A 59 -15.00 -5.41 -18.13
CA THR A 59 -15.95 -5.73 -19.19
C THR A 59 -17.36 -5.23 -18.87
N VAL A 60 -17.79 -5.31 -17.61
CA VAL A 60 -19.07 -4.73 -17.16
C VAL A 60 -19.09 -3.21 -17.42
N LEU A 61 -18.02 -2.51 -17.03
CA LEU A 61 -17.95 -1.06 -17.22
C LEU A 61 -17.90 -0.62 -18.68
N ASP A 62 -17.32 -1.44 -19.56
CA ASP A 62 -17.31 -1.20 -21.02
C ASP A 62 -18.71 -1.32 -21.64
N LEU A 63 -19.63 -2.05 -21.00
CA LEU A 63 -21.03 -2.22 -21.43
C LEU A 63 -21.99 -1.21 -20.76
N GLU A 64 -21.52 -0.41 -19.82
CA GLU A 64 -22.24 0.65 -19.10
C GLU A 64 -23.61 0.25 -18.53
N PRO A 65 -23.80 -0.90 -17.87
CA PRO A 65 -25.07 -1.27 -17.27
C PRO A 65 -25.33 -0.52 -15.96
N ASP A 66 -26.60 -0.31 -15.62
CA ASP A 66 -26.99 0.33 -14.34
C ASP A 66 -26.72 -0.58 -13.12
N SER A 67 -26.78 -1.89 -13.35
CA SER A 67 -26.62 -2.87 -12.27
C SER A 67 -25.96 -4.16 -12.77
N CYS A 68 -25.24 -4.83 -11.86
CA CYS A 68 -24.54 -6.08 -12.16
C CYS A 68 -24.59 -7.04 -10.99
N VAL A 69 -24.71 -8.33 -11.25
CA VAL A 69 -24.55 -9.39 -10.26
C VAL A 69 -23.34 -10.26 -10.57
N PHE A 70 -22.49 -10.49 -9.57
CA PHE A 70 -21.31 -11.34 -9.63
C PHE A 70 -21.59 -12.67 -8.90
N ASP A 71 -21.39 -13.81 -9.57
CA ASP A 71 -21.36 -15.11 -8.92
C ASP A 71 -20.03 -15.27 -8.17
N LEU A 72 -20.07 -15.29 -6.85
CA LEU A 72 -18.91 -15.44 -5.96
C LEU A 72 -18.68 -16.90 -5.49
N SER A 73 -19.48 -17.86 -5.95
CA SER A 73 -19.30 -19.28 -5.57
C SER A 73 -17.90 -19.81 -5.88
N PRO A 74 -17.26 -19.48 -7.02
CA PRO A 74 -15.88 -19.90 -7.27
C PRO A 74 -14.87 -19.30 -6.27
N ALA A 75 -15.05 -18.04 -5.88
CA ALA A 75 -14.21 -17.38 -4.89
C ALA A 75 -14.38 -18.01 -3.50
N ALA A 76 -15.62 -18.30 -3.11
CA ALA A 76 -15.94 -18.91 -1.82
C ALA A 76 -15.27 -20.29 -1.61
N ARG A 77 -14.95 -21.02 -2.68
CA ARG A 77 -14.19 -22.28 -2.60
C ARG A 77 -12.76 -22.10 -2.07
N LEU A 78 -12.20 -20.91 -2.18
CA LEU A 78 -10.91 -20.54 -1.60
C LEU A 78 -11.05 -19.97 -0.17
N GLY A 79 -12.26 -20.02 0.41
CA GLY A 79 -12.55 -19.45 1.72
C GLY A 79 -12.50 -17.92 1.75
N GLN A 80 -12.23 -17.34 2.93
CA GLN A 80 -12.15 -15.89 3.09
C GLN A 80 -11.09 -15.23 2.19
N PRO A 81 -9.88 -15.81 1.98
CA PRO A 81 -8.91 -15.28 1.01
C PRO A 81 -9.47 -15.11 -0.41
N GLY A 82 -10.27 -16.05 -0.86
CA GLY A 82 -10.91 -15.97 -2.18
C GLY A 82 -11.95 -14.86 -2.28
N LEU A 83 -12.78 -14.68 -1.25
CA LEU A 83 -13.73 -13.56 -1.19
C LEU A 83 -13.02 -12.20 -1.15
N ASN A 84 -11.96 -12.08 -0.35
CA ASN A 84 -11.14 -10.87 -0.29
C ASN A 84 -10.57 -10.54 -1.69
N ALA A 85 -10.00 -11.54 -2.36
CA ALA A 85 -9.45 -11.40 -3.70
C ALA A 85 -10.50 -11.01 -4.75
N ALA A 86 -11.70 -11.62 -4.70
CA ALA A 86 -12.78 -11.29 -5.62
C ALA A 86 -13.23 -9.84 -5.48
N LEU A 87 -13.43 -9.36 -4.23
CA LEU A 87 -13.89 -8.00 -3.99
C LEU A 87 -12.79 -6.97 -4.24
N GLU A 88 -11.53 -7.28 -3.91
CA GLU A 88 -10.38 -6.47 -4.31
C GLU A 88 -10.30 -6.36 -5.85
N GLY A 89 -10.50 -7.48 -6.57
CA GLY A 89 -10.54 -7.50 -8.02
C GLY A 89 -11.65 -6.62 -8.58
N ILE A 90 -12.87 -6.72 -8.07
CA ILE A 90 -14.02 -5.90 -8.49
C ILE A 90 -13.75 -4.42 -8.23
N LEU A 91 -13.38 -4.04 -7.01
CA LEU A 91 -13.10 -2.65 -6.65
C LEU A 91 -11.87 -2.11 -7.38
N GLY A 92 -10.78 -2.88 -7.45
CA GLY A 92 -9.56 -2.48 -8.14
C GLY A 92 -9.74 -2.35 -9.65
N GLY A 93 -10.55 -3.21 -10.27
CA GLY A 93 -10.87 -3.13 -11.70
C GLY A 93 -11.81 -1.96 -12.04
N SER A 94 -12.67 -1.54 -11.10
CA SER A 94 -13.55 -0.37 -11.25
C SER A 94 -12.91 0.94 -10.79
N HIS A 95 -11.73 0.88 -10.15
CA HIS A 95 -11.05 2.06 -9.62
C HIS A 95 -10.73 3.08 -10.72
N ARG A 96 -11.14 4.32 -10.50
CA ARG A 96 -10.87 5.47 -11.38
C ARG A 96 -10.08 6.52 -10.60
N LYS A 97 -9.23 7.27 -11.30
CA LYS A 97 -8.48 8.41 -10.72
C LYS A 97 -9.39 9.65 -10.65
N ALA A 98 -10.55 9.53 -10.00
CA ALA A 98 -11.59 10.55 -10.02
C ALA A 98 -11.10 11.91 -9.50
N ASP A 99 -10.27 11.92 -8.46
CA ASP A 99 -9.75 13.15 -7.84
C ASP A 99 -8.73 13.91 -8.73
N CYS A 100 -8.32 13.31 -9.84
CA CYS A 100 -7.30 13.85 -10.74
C CYS A 100 -7.84 14.23 -12.13
N LEU A 101 -9.11 13.94 -12.43
CA LEU A 101 -9.69 14.12 -13.76
C LEU A 101 -11.03 14.87 -13.66
N THR A 102 -11.20 15.92 -14.46
CA THR A 102 -12.41 16.76 -14.47
C THR A 102 -13.63 16.10 -15.11
N ASP A 103 -13.44 15.05 -15.95
CA ASP A 103 -14.50 14.42 -16.74
C ASP A 103 -14.62 12.90 -16.51
N VAL A 104 -14.34 12.42 -15.29
CA VAL A 104 -14.57 10.99 -14.98
C VAL A 104 -16.06 10.78 -14.78
N ARG A 105 -16.75 10.29 -15.81
CA ARG A 105 -18.03 9.62 -15.62
C ARG A 105 -17.76 8.35 -14.83
N CYS A 106 -18.04 8.38 -13.52
CA CYS A 106 -18.22 7.17 -12.75
C CYS A 106 -19.68 6.74 -12.96
N PRO A 107 -20.01 5.80 -13.85
CA PRO A 107 -21.37 5.31 -13.93
C PRO A 107 -21.72 4.75 -12.55
N ALA A 108 -22.90 5.11 -12.06
CA ALA A 108 -23.40 4.61 -10.79
C ALA A 108 -23.78 3.13 -10.96
N LEU A 109 -22.77 2.24 -10.95
CA LEU A 109 -22.96 0.80 -11.06
C LEU A 109 -23.38 0.23 -9.71
N THR A 110 -24.58 -0.32 -9.63
CA THR A 110 -25.05 -1.06 -8.47
C THR A 110 -24.57 -2.51 -8.58
N CYS A 111 -23.73 -2.95 -7.63
CA CYS A 111 -23.18 -4.32 -7.63
C CYS A 111 -23.90 -5.20 -6.61
N TYR A 112 -24.21 -6.42 -7.04
CA TYR A 112 -24.77 -7.48 -6.21
C TYR A 112 -23.86 -8.71 -6.22
N ALA A 113 -23.84 -9.43 -5.10
CA ALA A 113 -23.16 -10.71 -4.95
C ALA A 113 -24.20 -11.84 -4.94
N SER A 114 -23.99 -12.85 -5.76
CA SER A 114 -24.77 -14.09 -5.75
C SER A 114 -23.87 -15.30 -5.50
N GLY A 115 -24.47 -16.43 -5.21
CA GLY A 115 -23.78 -17.70 -5.06
C GLY A 115 -23.90 -18.30 -3.67
N SER A 116 -23.09 -19.32 -3.40
CA SER A 116 -23.12 -20.10 -2.17
C SER A 116 -21.71 -20.25 -1.57
N GLY A 117 -21.65 -20.69 -0.32
CA GLY A 117 -20.38 -20.97 0.37
C GLY A 117 -19.80 -19.74 1.11
N PHE A 118 -20.58 -18.68 1.29
CA PHE A 118 -20.22 -17.53 2.11
C PHE A 118 -21.43 -16.95 2.85
N THR A 119 -21.15 -16.15 3.86
CA THR A 119 -22.14 -15.44 4.67
C THR A 119 -22.04 -13.92 4.44
N LEU A 120 -23.09 -13.18 4.78
CA LEU A 120 -23.08 -11.73 4.69
C LEU A 120 -21.93 -11.07 5.54
N PRO A 121 -21.64 -11.50 6.78
CA PRO A 121 -20.49 -10.99 7.50
C PRO A 121 -19.14 -11.19 6.78
N GLN A 122 -18.94 -12.36 6.16
CA GLN A 122 -17.72 -12.64 5.38
C GLN A 122 -17.62 -11.74 4.14
N LEU A 123 -18.71 -11.51 3.45
CA LEU A 123 -18.78 -10.61 2.30
C LEU A 123 -18.49 -9.15 2.73
N THR A 124 -19.08 -8.73 3.85
CA THR A 124 -18.87 -7.39 4.41
C THR A 124 -17.40 -7.17 4.79
N ALA A 125 -16.79 -8.14 5.46
CA ALA A 125 -15.37 -8.06 5.84
C ALA A 125 -14.46 -7.96 4.60
N ALA A 126 -14.72 -8.77 3.57
CA ALA A 126 -13.96 -8.71 2.34
C ALA A 126 -14.13 -7.37 1.59
N TRP A 127 -15.34 -6.82 1.58
CA TRP A 127 -15.60 -5.49 1.02
C TRP A 127 -14.83 -4.40 1.75
N GLN A 128 -14.89 -4.40 3.08
CA GLN A 128 -14.19 -3.43 3.92
C GLN A 128 -12.67 -3.45 3.70
N LEU A 129 -12.07 -4.65 3.61
CA LEU A 129 -10.65 -4.78 3.28
C LEU A 129 -10.32 -4.21 1.90
N ALA A 130 -11.16 -4.48 0.91
CA ALA A 130 -10.97 -3.93 -0.43
C ALA A 130 -11.11 -2.40 -0.45
N GLU A 131 -12.02 -1.80 0.33
CA GLU A 131 -12.10 -0.33 0.51
C GLU A 131 -10.81 0.24 1.09
N ASP A 132 -10.22 -0.41 2.10
CA ASP A 132 -8.96 0.03 2.71
C ASP A 132 -7.80 0.01 1.69
N ILE A 133 -7.74 -1.01 0.82
CA ILE A 133 -6.78 -1.08 -0.28
C ILE A 133 -7.01 0.05 -1.29
N MET A 134 -8.28 0.35 -1.62
CA MET A 134 -8.60 1.45 -2.55
C MET A 134 -8.24 2.81 -1.97
N ALA A 135 -8.35 3.01 -0.66
CA ALA A 135 -7.90 4.25 -0.01
C ALA A 135 -6.41 4.51 -0.23
N VAL A 136 -5.56 3.47 -0.09
CA VAL A 136 -4.12 3.57 -0.41
C VAL A 136 -3.90 3.97 -1.87
N ARG A 137 -4.60 3.32 -2.80
CA ARG A 137 -4.49 3.63 -4.24
C ARG A 137 -4.90 5.07 -4.55
N ASN A 138 -5.92 5.59 -3.87
CA ASN A 138 -6.35 6.98 -4.01
C ASN A 138 -5.23 7.93 -3.56
N TYR A 139 -4.61 7.70 -2.41
CA TYR A 139 -3.52 8.56 -1.92
C TYR A 139 -2.31 8.55 -2.87
N VAL A 140 -1.89 7.38 -3.35
CA VAL A 140 -0.79 7.24 -4.32
C VAL A 140 -1.06 7.97 -5.64
N ASN A 141 -2.31 8.10 -6.04
CA ASN A 141 -2.69 8.79 -7.27
C ASN A 141 -2.77 10.31 -7.13
N LEU A 142 -2.90 10.86 -5.91
CA LEU A 142 -2.98 12.30 -5.70
C LEU A 142 -1.72 13.01 -6.15
N PRO A 143 -1.84 14.15 -6.84
CA PRO A 143 -0.69 14.97 -7.18
C PRO A 143 -0.17 15.71 -5.93
N ALA A 144 1.11 16.08 -5.97
CA ALA A 144 1.82 16.67 -4.84
C ALA A 144 1.22 17.99 -4.30
N ASN A 145 0.56 18.76 -5.17
CA ASN A 145 -0.13 19.99 -4.77
C ASN A 145 -1.46 19.75 -4.03
N LEU A 146 -1.94 18.50 -3.99
CA LEU A 146 -3.13 18.06 -3.24
C LEU A 146 -2.79 17.10 -2.09
N LEU A 147 -1.53 16.70 -1.98
CA LEU A 147 -1.04 15.81 -0.92
C LEU A 147 0.32 16.27 -0.41
N THR A 148 0.33 17.36 0.34
CA THR A 148 1.51 17.77 1.11
C THR A 148 1.75 16.81 2.29
N PRO A 149 2.91 16.85 2.97
CA PRO A 149 3.14 16.02 4.16
C PRO A 149 2.07 16.19 5.25
N MET A 150 1.59 17.42 5.46
CA MET A 150 0.55 17.69 6.45
C MET A 150 -0.85 17.23 5.97
N ASP A 151 -1.17 17.35 4.68
CA ASP A 151 -2.39 16.77 4.11
C ASP A 151 -2.40 15.25 4.24
N PHE A 152 -1.25 14.63 3.99
CA PHE A 152 -1.09 13.19 4.17
C PHE A 152 -1.29 12.79 5.64
N ALA A 153 -0.64 13.49 6.58
CA ALA A 153 -0.84 13.27 8.02
C ALA A 153 -2.31 13.41 8.43
N ALA A 154 -3.00 14.44 7.95
CA ALA A 154 -4.42 14.66 8.23
C ALA A 154 -5.31 13.52 7.68
N ARG A 155 -5.04 13.05 6.46
CA ARG A 155 -5.77 11.92 5.86
C ARG A 155 -5.54 10.61 6.61
N LEU A 156 -4.30 10.33 7.04
CA LEU A 156 -3.98 9.15 7.86
C LEU A 156 -4.67 9.21 9.23
N THR A 157 -4.72 10.39 9.85
CA THR A 157 -5.45 10.60 11.10
C THR A 157 -6.96 10.41 10.91
N ALA A 158 -7.50 10.87 9.78
CA ALA A 158 -8.91 10.69 9.47
C ALA A 158 -9.32 9.22 9.32
N LEU A 159 -8.43 8.36 8.79
CA LEU A 159 -8.68 6.91 8.74
C LEU A 159 -8.89 6.29 10.13
N ALA A 160 -8.28 6.84 11.17
CA ALA A 160 -8.40 6.33 12.54
C ALA A 160 -9.71 6.71 13.24
N GLN A 161 -10.50 7.65 12.67
CA GLN A 161 -11.72 8.14 13.31
C GLN A 161 -12.77 7.03 13.46
N GLY A 162 -13.36 6.96 14.66
CA GLY A 162 -14.39 5.96 14.98
C GLY A 162 -13.85 4.55 15.27
N LEU A 163 -12.54 4.35 15.25
CA LEU A 163 -11.87 3.10 15.60
C LEU A 163 -11.03 3.27 16.88
N PRO A 164 -10.71 2.17 17.59
CA PRO A 164 -9.85 2.21 18.77
C PRO A 164 -8.37 2.39 18.39
N ILE A 165 -8.06 3.44 17.66
CA ILE A 165 -6.73 3.80 17.19
C ILE A 165 -6.34 5.13 17.84
N GLU A 166 -5.28 5.12 18.65
CA GLU A 166 -4.66 6.35 19.15
C GLU A 166 -3.77 6.93 18.06
N THR A 167 -3.86 8.26 17.86
CA THR A 167 -3.09 8.98 16.84
C THR A 167 -2.23 10.06 17.47
N ALA A 168 -1.00 10.23 16.97
CA ALA A 168 -0.14 11.35 17.27
C ALA A 168 0.51 11.85 15.99
N VAL A 169 0.56 13.17 15.83
CA VAL A 169 1.28 13.84 14.73
C VAL A 169 2.26 14.80 15.35
N TYR A 170 3.54 14.58 15.09
CA TYR A 170 4.62 15.44 15.54
C TYR A 170 4.99 16.40 14.42
N ASP A 171 4.86 17.68 14.68
CA ASP A 171 5.19 18.74 13.74
C ASP A 171 6.70 19.03 13.71
N ARG A 172 7.12 19.94 12.83
CA ARG A 172 8.52 20.31 12.64
C ARG A 172 9.22 20.71 13.96
N GLN A 173 8.58 21.54 14.78
CA GLN A 173 9.20 21.99 16.05
C GLN A 173 9.41 20.82 17.01
N GLN A 174 8.43 19.96 17.13
CA GLN A 174 8.51 18.75 17.96
C GLN A 174 9.59 17.78 17.44
N LEU A 175 9.73 17.65 16.10
CA LEU A 175 10.80 16.86 15.48
C LEU A 175 12.19 17.41 15.78
N GLU A 176 12.34 18.75 15.80
CA GLU A 176 13.57 19.45 16.16
C GLU A 176 13.95 19.18 17.62
N ASP A 177 13.00 19.34 18.54
CA ASP A 177 13.18 19.12 19.98
C ASP A 177 13.52 17.65 20.31
N LEU A 178 12.96 16.72 19.55
CA LEU A 178 13.18 15.27 19.68
C LEU A 178 14.44 14.77 18.98
N GLY A 179 14.96 15.53 18.02
CA GLY A 179 16.18 15.18 17.31
C GLY A 179 16.04 14.19 16.16
N LEU A 180 14.88 14.17 15.46
CA LEU A 180 14.68 13.33 14.25
C LEU A 180 15.37 13.97 13.04
N ARG A 181 16.70 13.96 13.04
CA ARG A 181 17.52 14.70 12.07
C ARG A 181 17.45 14.14 10.66
N GLY A 182 17.25 12.82 10.48
CA GLY A 182 17.05 12.23 9.15
C GLY A 182 15.82 12.81 8.45
N LEU A 183 14.68 12.82 9.16
CA LEU A 183 13.42 13.39 8.65
C LEU A 183 13.51 14.91 8.44
N LEU A 184 14.11 15.63 9.37
CA LEU A 184 14.29 17.09 9.28
C LEU A 184 15.22 17.50 8.14
N THR A 185 16.27 16.74 7.88
CA THR A 185 17.24 17.02 6.81
C THR A 185 16.59 16.89 5.44
N VAL A 186 15.87 15.80 5.20
CA VAL A 186 15.13 15.61 3.94
C VAL A 186 14.03 16.66 3.81
N GLY A 187 13.18 16.79 4.85
CA GLY A 187 12.03 17.71 4.85
C GLY A 187 12.42 19.19 4.89
N GLY A 188 13.66 19.52 5.24
CA GLY A 188 14.20 20.87 5.20
C GLY A 188 14.30 21.46 3.79
N SER A 189 14.21 20.62 2.79
CA SER A 189 14.23 21.01 1.37
C SER A 189 12.93 21.66 0.87
N SER A 190 11.84 21.59 1.63
CA SER A 190 10.51 22.04 1.19
C SER A 190 9.95 23.18 2.04
N GLY A 191 9.12 24.02 1.40
CA GLY A 191 8.25 24.97 2.10
C GLY A 191 7.09 24.30 2.86
N HIS A 192 6.79 23.02 2.59
CA HIS A 192 5.83 22.23 3.34
C HIS A 192 6.55 21.48 4.47
N PRO A 193 6.16 21.70 5.75
CA PRO A 193 6.88 21.12 6.88
C PRO A 193 6.77 19.59 6.91
N PRO A 194 7.85 18.89 7.32
CA PRO A 194 7.79 17.46 7.59
C PRO A 194 6.97 17.17 8.85
N ALA A 195 6.49 15.93 8.96
CA ALA A 195 5.83 15.43 10.16
C ALA A 195 6.15 13.96 10.41
N LEU A 196 5.98 13.50 11.65
CA LEU A 196 5.94 12.08 12.00
C LEU A 196 4.52 11.74 12.43
N VAL A 197 3.89 10.80 11.72
CA VAL A 197 2.57 10.27 12.09
C VAL A 197 2.75 8.94 12.79
N VAL A 198 2.12 8.78 13.95
CA VAL A 198 2.13 7.55 14.73
C VAL A 198 0.69 7.13 15.00
N LEU A 199 0.34 5.93 14.58
CA LEU A 199 -0.97 5.31 14.82
C LEU A 199 -0.76 4.09 15.71
N ARG A 200 -1.55 3.94 16.79
CA ARG A 200 -1.41 2.83 17.75
C ARG A 200 -2.73 2.09 17.87
N TYR A 201 -2.69 0.79 17.67
CA TYR A 201 -3.80 -0.13 17.95
C TYR A 201 -3.38 -1.17 18.97
N THR A 202 -4.14 -1.28 20.06
CA THR A 202 -3.90 -2.24 21.13
C THR A 202 -5.07 -3.21 21.20
N GLY A 203 -5.05 -4.21 20.29
CA GLY A 203 -6.09 -5.25 20.20
C GLY A 203 -5.85 -6.46 21.10
N ALA A 204 -4.68 -6.58 21.72
CA ALA A 204 -4.28 -7.65 22.63
C ALA A 204 -3.43 -7.08 23.78
N PRO A 205 -4.02 -6.31 24.73
CA PRO A 205 -3.25 -5.63 25.76
C PRO A 205 -2.45 -6.57 26.69
N GLU A 206 -2.85 -7.83 26.77
CA GLU A 206 -2.16 -8.89 27.53
C GLU A 206 -0.92 -9.47 26.81
N ASP A 207 -0.78 -9.27 25.50
CA ASP A 207 0.39 -9.75 24.75
C ASP A 207 1.51 -8.68 24.80
N PRO A 208 2.70 -9.01 25.30
CA PRO A 208 3.82 -8.06 25.35
C PRO A 208 4.39 -7.75 23.97
N ARG A 209 4.06 -8.53 22.95
CA ARG A 209 4.53 -8.31 21.58
C ARG A 209 3.79 -7.13 20.95
N ARG A 210 4.53 -6.29 20.25
CA ARG A 210 4.00 -5.20 19.45
C ARG A 210 4.67 -5.20 18.08
N VAL A 211 3.89 -5.25 17.03
CA VAL A 211 4.38 -5.17 15.66
C VAL A 211 4.46 -3.70 15.24
N GLY A 212 5.62 -3.30 14.72
CA GLY A 212 5.83 -1.98 14.13
C GLY A 212 5.75 -2.05 12.62
N PHE A 213 4.86 -1.29 12.01
CA PHE A 213 4.85 -1.00 10.57
C PHE A 213 5.49 0.37 10.36
N VAL A 214 6.67 0.42 9.73
CA VAL A 214 7.34 1.69 9.42
C VAL A 214 7.19 1.97 7.93
N GLY A 215 6.50 3.04 7.58
CA GLY A 215 6.16 3.33 6.18
C GLY A 215 6.83 4.58 5.64
N LYS A 216 7.53 4.48 4.51
CA LYS A 216 8.07 5.65 3.80
C LYS A 216 6.93 6.57 3.38
N GLY A 217 6.99 7.85 3.79
CA GLY A 217 5.96 8.86 3.56
C GLY A 217 6.45 10.07 2.76
N VAL A 218 7.30 9.88 1.75
CA VAL A 218 7.80 10.98 0.90
C VAL A 218 6.74 11.35 -0.12
N THR A 219 6.05 12.47 0.07
CA THR A 219 4.93 12.89 -0.80
C THR A 219 5.39 13.45 -2.14
N VAL A 220 6.64 13.91 -2.21
CA VAL A 220 7.35 14.30 -3.44
C VAL A 220 8.81 13.90 -3.33
N ASP A 221 9.29 13.13 -4.28
CA ASP A 221 10.71 12.80 -4.38
C ASP A 221 11.28 13.22 -5.74
N SER A 222 11.88 14.40 -5.80
CA SER A 222 12.58 14.90 -6.98
C SER A 222 14.00 14.34 -7.13
N GLY A 223 14.51 13.63 -6.10
CA GLY A 223 15.91 13.25 -5.97
C GLY A 223 16.78 14.32 -5.31
N GLY A 224 16.21 15.48 -4.99
CA GLY A 224 16.99 16.61 -4.45
C GLY A 224 18.08 17.06 -5.43
N TYR A 225 19.27 17.35 -4.94
CA TYR A 225 20.40 17.72 -5.80
C TYR A 225 20.95 16.58 -6.68
N CYS A 226 20.58 15.32 -6.40
CA CYS A 226 20.77 14.19 -7.30
C CYS A 226 19.52 13.99 -8.17
N LEU A 227 19.14 15.03 -8.90
CA LEU A 227 17.87 15.19 -9.59
C LEU A 227 17.55 14.00 -10.51
N LYS A 228 16.34 13.46 -10.36
CA LYS A 228 15.83 12.39 -11.20
C LYS A 228 15.75 12.81 -12.67
N SER A 229 15.88 11.85 -13.58
CA SER A 229 15.67 12.09 -15.02
C SER A 229 14.23 12.52 -15.32
N ALA A 230 14.02 13.24 -16.42
CA ALA A 230 12.67 13.69 -16.83
C ALA A 230 11.68 12.53 -16.98
N SER A 231 12.12 11.35 -17.42
CA SER A 231 11.28 10.15 -17.52
C SER A 231 10.83 9.60 -16.17
N SER A 232 11.61 9.81 -15.10
CA SER A 232 11.29 9.36 -13.73
C SER A 232 10.42 10.36 -12.97
N MET A 233 10.34 11.62 -13.43
CA MET A 233 9.60 12.69 -12.73
C MET A 233 8.08 12.44 -12.65
N ALA A 234 7.49 11.70 -13.58
CA ALA A 234 6.04 11.43 -13.55
C ALA A 234 5.60 10.59 -12.33
N GLY A 235 6.50 9.80 -11.74
CA GLY A 235 6.24 8.90 -10.62
C GLY A 235 6.52 9.47 -9.23
N ILE A 236 7.11 10.65 -9.11
CA ILE A 236 7.64 11.21 -7.84
C ILE A 236 6.60 11.41 -6.74
N LYS A 237 5.31 11.47 -7.09
CA LYS A 237 4.18 11.64 -6.16
C LYS A 237 3.80 10.37 -5.41
N GLY A 238 4.17 9.19 -5.93
CA GLY A 238 3.81 7.89 -5.37
C GLY A 238 4.73 7.42 -4.25
N ASP A 239 5.74 8.20 -3.88
CA ASP A 239 6.83 7.79 -3.00
C ASP A 239 6.45 7.76 -1.50
N MET A 240 5.16 7.90 -1.23
CA MET A 240 4.52 7.76 0.08
C MET A 240 3.66 6.48 0.20
N ALA A 241 3.69 5.60 -0.80
CA ALA A 241 2.87 4.38 -0.83
C ALA A 241 3.13 3.46 0.36
N GLY A 242 4.39 3.36 0.82
CA GLY A 242 4.75 2.58 2.01
C GLY A 242 4.06 3.08 3.27
N GLY A 243 4.04 4.40 3.49
CA GLY A 243 3.34 5.02 4.61
C GLY A 243 1.83 4.82 4.55
N ALA A 244 1.24 4.96 3.37
CA ALA A 244 -0.18 4.71 3.16
C ALA A 244 -0.54 3.25 3.43
N ALA A 245 0.27 2.29 2.96
CA ALA A 245 0.05 0.86 3.18
C ALA A 245 0.17 0.48 4.67
N ALA A 246 1.18 1.01 5.38
CA ALA A 246 1.37 0.79 6.81
C ALA A 246 0.16 1.27 7.64
N ALA A 247 -0.34 2.48 7.34
CA ALA A 247 -1.51 3.03 8.01
C ALA A 247 -2.80 2.25 7.70
N ALA A 248 -3.03 1.90 6.43
CA ALA A 248 -4.22 1.15 6.02
C ALA A 248 -4.22 -0.29 6.57
N ALA A 249 -3.05 -0.92 6.68
CA ALA A 249 -2.93 -2.24 7.31
C ALA A 249 -3.34 -2.18 8.80
N LEU A 250 -2.85 -1.18 9.55
CA LEU A 250 -3.26 -0.97 10.95
C LEU A 250 -4.76 -0.67 11.04
N HIS A 251 -5.28 0.20 10.17
CA HIS A 251 -6.71 0.51 10.10
C HIS A 251 -7.56 -0.75 9.90
N ALA A 252 -7.20 -1.60 8.92
CA ALA A 252 -7.91 -2.85 8.64
C ALA A 252 -7.88 -3.79 9.86
N LEU A 253 -6.74 -3.95 10.54
CA LEU A 253 -6.63 -4.75 11.76
C LEU A 253 -7.55 -4.25 12.86
N ALA A 254 -7.61 -2.94 13.08
CA ALA A 254 -8.47 -2.32 14.08
C ALA A 254 -9.96 -2.43 13.70
N ARG A 255 -10.31 -2.18 12.44
CA ARG A 255 -11.68 -2.26 11.91
C ARG A 255 -12.27 -3.67 12.05
N HIS A 256 -11.42 -4.69 11.90
CA HIS A 256 -11.82 -6.09 12.04
C HIS A 256 -11.63 -6.65 13.47
N GLY A 257 -11.21 -5.84 14.42
CA GLY A 257 -11.03 -6.25 15.82
C GLY A 257 -10.00 -7.37 16.01
N VAL A 258 -8.95 -7.39 15.17
CA VAL A 258 -7.92 -8.45 15.23
C VAL A 258 -7.14 -8.32 16.53
N ARG A 259 -6.98 -9.42 17.26
CA ARG A 259 -6.24 -9.46 18.54
C ARG A 259 -4.73 -9.39 18.31
N VAL A 260 -4.22 -8.18 18.15
CA VAL A 260 -2.79 -7.88 17.95
C VAL A 260 -2.49 -6.46 18.43
N ASN A 261 -1.29 -6.21 18.92
CA ASN A 261 -0.81 -4.85 19.18
C ASN A 261 0.05 -4.40 18.01
N VAL A 262 -0.34 -3.28 17.39
CA VAL A 262 0.36 -2.74 16.21
C VAL A 262 0.57 -1.24 16.37
N THR A 263 1.75 -0.77 15.97
CA THR A 263 2.02 0.66 15.79
C THR A 263 2.48 0.91 14.36
N ALA A 264 1.85 1.85 13.67
CA ALA A 264 2.34 2.35 12.40
C ALA A 264 3.08 3.68 12.63
N VAL A 265 4.31 3.77 12.11
CA VAL A 265 5.18 4.95 12.22
C VAL A 265 5.49 5.44 10.82
N ILE A 266 5.01 6.63 10.47
CA ILE A 266 5.09 7.15 9.11
C ILE A 266 5.80 8.51 9.15
N PRO A 267 7.14 8.55 8.92
CA PRO A 267 7.85 9.79 8.67
C PRO A 267 7.42 10.33 7.29
N THR A 268 6.90 11.57 7.25
CA THR A 268 6.41 12.19 6.02
C THR A 268 7.09 13.52 5.75
N CYS A 269 7.53 13.71 4.51
CA CYS A 269 8.22 14.92 4.04
C CYS A 269 8.18 15.01 2.51
N GLU A 270 8.79 16.06 1.99
CA GLU A 270 9.13 16.20 0.56
C GLU A 270 10.63 16.28 0.38
N ASN A 271 11.17 15.67 -0.67
CA ASN A 271 12.55 15.82 -1.14
C ASN A 271 12.59 16.72 -2.37
N ARG A 272 12.93 17.99 -2.18
CA ARG A 272 12.93 19.02 -3.22
C ARG A 272 14.31 19.68 -3.37
N ILE A 273 14.48 20.49 -4.40
CA ILE A 273 15.64 21.35 -4.60
C ILE A 273 15.31 22.74 -4.05
N SER A 274 16.11 23.22 -3.10
CA SER A 274 16.02 24.54 -2.52
C SER A 274 17.36 24.97 -1.91
N PRO A 275 17.51 26.20 -1.46
CA PRO A 275 18.72 26.65 -0.75
C PRO A 275 19.00 25.89 0.56
N THR A 276 18.02 25.21 1.11
CA THR A 276 18.10 24.45 2.37
C THR A 276 18.09 22.95 2.16
N SER A 277 18.21 22.47 0.92
CA SER A 277 18.29 21.03 0.61
C SER A 277 19.63 20.46 1.05
N MET A 278 19.59 19.20 1.49
CA MET A 278 20.79 18.42 1.76
C MET A 278 21.66 18.27 0.51
N LEU A 279 22.96 18.25 0.73
CA LEU A 279 23.98 18.11 -0.32
C LEU A 279 24.76 16.80 -0.12
N PRO A 280 25.26 16.20 -1.21
CA PRO A 280 26.30 15.19 -1.10
C PRO A 280 27.52 15.75 -0.31
N GLY A 281 27.98 14.99 0.69
CA GLY A 281 29.02 15.39 1.62
C GLY A 281 28.50 15.93 2.97
N ASP A 282 27.22 16.24 3.09
CA ASP A 282 26.62 16.64 4.37
C ASP A 282 26.71 15.49 5.39
N ARG A 283 26.92 15.85 6.66
CA ARG A 283 26.96 14.91 7.77
C ARG A 283 25.84 15.22 8.75
N ILE A 284 25.07 14.20 9.09
CA ILE A 284 23.96 14.31 10.04
C ILE A 284 24.07 13.23 11.11
N THR A 285 23.54 13.51 12.29
CA THR A 285 23.39 12.50 13.35
C THR A 285 21.93 12.12 13.44
N LEU A 286 21.59 10.87 13.11
CA LEU A 286 20.23 10.32 13.13
C LEU A 286 19.68 10.20 14.55
N PHE A 287 18.38 9.98 14.69
CA PHE A 287 17.71 9.74 15.98
C PHE A 287 18.28 8.54 16.75
N SER A 288 18.92 7.60 16.06
CA SER A 288 19.66 6.49 16.67
C SER A 288 20.93 6.92 17.41
N GLY A 289 21.47 8.11 17.10
CA GLY A 289 22.76 8.61 17.52
C GLY A 289 23.89 8.27 16.54
N GLN A 290 23.63 7.53 15.48
CA GLN A 290 24.61 7.23 14.42
C GLN A 290 24.81 8.46 13.54
N THR A 291 26.08 8.73 13.19
CA THR A 291 26.43 9.77 12.23
C THR A 291 26.58 9.15 10.86
N VAL A 292 25.94 9.77 9.88
CA VAL A 292 25.96 9.33 8.47
C VAL A 292 26.42 10.49 7.58
N GLU A 293 27.13 10.17 6.51
CA GLU A 293 27.46 11.09 5.43
C GLU A 293 26.49 10.85 4.25
N ILE A 294 25.90 11.92 3.75
CA ILE A 294 24.98 11.86 2.61
C ILE A 294 25.82 11.84 1.34
N LEU A 295 25.81 10.75 0.60
CA LEU A 295 26.51 10.64 -0.68
C LEU A 295 25.58 10.87 -1.87
N ASN A 296 24.29 10.62 -1.67
CA ASN A 296 23.27 10.77 -2.70
C ASN A 296 21.98 11.33 -2.09
N ALA A 297 21.55 12.48 -2.59
CA ALA A 297 20.32 13.14 -2.13
C ALA A 297 19.03 12.39 -2.59
N ASP A 298 19.12 11.50 -3.58
CA ASP A 298 18.04 10.58 -4.01
C ASP A 298 17.99 9.30 -3.16
N ALA A 299 18.71 9.29 -2.05
CA ALA A 299 18.69 8.21 -1.05
C ALA A 299 18.02 8.67 0.27
N GLU A 300 17.06 9.56 0.20
CA GLU A 300 16.34 10.23 1.28
C GLU A 300 15.47 9.25 2.09
N GLY A 301 14.86 8.27 1.39
CA GLY A 301 13.94 7.31 2.00
C GLY A 301 14.57 6.54 3.16
N ARG A 302 15.81 6.08 3.00
CA ARG A 302 16.55 5.36 4.05
C ARG A 302 16.86 6.23 5.27
N LEU A 303 17.05 7.53 5.10
CA LEU A 303 17.31 8.46 6.20
C LEU A 303 16.08 8.63 7.09
N ILE A 304 14.90 8.82 6.47
CA ILE A 304 13.66 8.97 7.22
C ILE A 304 13.21 7.63 7.83
N LEU A 305 13.45 6.50 7.15
CA LEU A 305 13.15 5.16 7.70
C LEU A 305 14.05 4.83 8.90
N ALA A 306 15.32 5.23 8.90
CA ALA A 306 16.20 5.03 10.03
C ALA A 306 15.69 5.73 11.30
N ASP A 307 15.20 6.96 11.18
CA ASP A 307 14.55 7.68 12.29
C ASP A 307 13.24 6.97 12.70
N GLY A 308 12.40 6.57 11.73
CA GLY A 308 11.13 5.89 11.98
C GLY A 308 11.30 4.52 12.66
N LEU A 309 12.26 3.70 12.21
CA LEU A 309 12.58 2.40 12.82
C LEU A 309 13.08 2.58 14.25
N THR A 310 14.00 3.55 14.46
CA THR A 310 14.50 3.87 15.79
C THR A 310 13.38 4.35 16.72
N TRP A 311 12.44 5.16 16.20
CA TRP A 311 11.25 5.58 16.94
C TRP A 311 10.39 4.38 17.35
N ALA A 312 10.07 3.51 16.40
CA ALA A 312 9.25 2.32 16.64
C ALA A 312 9.85 1.44 17.76
N ILE A 313 11.18 1.28 17.79
CA ILE A 313 11.87 0.50 18.82
C ILE A 313 11.88 1.26 20.16
N ARG A 314 12.39 2.49 20.18
CA ARG A 314 12.73 3.19 21.43
C ARG A 314 11.55 3.88 22.09
N ARG A 315 10.57 4.34 21.31
CA ARG A 315 9.43 5.12 21.83
C ARG A 315 8.15 4.30 21.90
N GLU A 316 7.98 3.36 20.95
CA GLU A 316 6.75 2.57 20.86
C GLU A 316 6.91 1.14 21.42
N GLY A 317 8.15 0.70 21.71
CA GLY A 317 8.43 -0.63 22.25
C GLY A 317 8.09 -1.77 21.28
N CYS A 318 8.18 -1.50 19.97
CA CYS A 318 7.95 -2.53 18.96
C CYS A 318 9.01 -3.62 19.03
N THR A 319 8.55 -4.87 19.06
CA THR A 319 9.39 -6.07 19.17
C THR A 319 9.64 -6.77 17.84
N HIS A 320 8.76 -6.54 16.87
CA HIS A 320 8.82 -7.06 15.50
C HIS A 320 8.55 -5.92 14.55
N LEU A 321 9.37 -5.77 13.52
CA LEU A 321 9.27 -4.65 12.59
C LEU A 321 9.09 -5.14 11.16
N VAL A 322 8.30 -4.38 10.40
CA VAL A 322 8.24 -4.42 8.94
C VAL A 322 8.32 -3.00 8.44
N ASP A 323 9.31 -2.68 7.65
CA ASP A 323 9.32 -1.42 6.90
C ASP A 323 8.78 -1.64 5.48
N ILE A 324 8.13 -0.62 4.96
CA ILE A 324 7.47 -0.65 3.66
C ILE A 324 7.81 0.63 2.91
N ALA A 325 8.46 0.49 1.76
CA ALA A 325 8.95 1.65 1.02
C ALA A 325 9.04 1.41 -0.48
N THR A 326 8.77 2.44 -1.25
CA THR A 326 9.16 2.58 -2.66
C THR A 326 10.61 3.05 -2.72
N LEU A 327 11.56 2.18 -2.31
CA LEU A 327 12.88 2.60 -1.85
C LEU A 327 13.88 2.78 -2.98
N THR A 328 13.88 1.88 -3.98
CA THR A 328 14.90 1.89 -5.04
C THR A 328 14.38 1.36 -6.36
N GLY A 329 14.75 2.02 -7.46
CA GLY A 329 14.48 1.55 -8.81
C GLY A 329 15.19 0.24 -9.18
N ALA A 330 16.26 -0.13 -8.47
CA ALA A 330 17.00 -1.38 -8.70
C ALA A 330 16.12 -2.61 -8.46
N VAL A 331 15.29 -2.63 -7.42
CA VAL A 331 14.35 -3.73 -7.17
C VAL A 331 13.34 -3.86 -8.31
N TYR A 332 12.82 -2.72 -8.80
CA TYR A 332 11.94 -2.70 -9.95
C TYR A 332 12.62 -3.21 -11.23
N ALA A 333 13.85 -2.79 -11.49
CA ALA A 333 14.62 -3.26 -12.64
C ALA A 333 14.86 -4.77 -12.60
N MET A 334 15.04 -5.36 -11.41
CA MET A 334 15.28 -6.78 -11.23
C MET A 334 14.00 -7.63 -11.23
N LEU A 335 12.94 -7.20 -10.54
CA LEU A 335 11.73 -8.00 -10.28
C LEU A 335 10.51 -7.56 -11.11
N GLY A 336 10.57 -6.43 -11.79
CA GLY A 336 9.43 -5.84 -12.50
C GLY A 336 8.33 -5.33 -11.57
N TYR A 337 7.09 -5.27 -12.10
CA TYR A 337 5.93 -4.72 -11.38
C TYR A 337 5.10 -5.77 -10.62
N VAL A 338 5.49 -7.04 -10.66
CA VAL A 338 4.63 -8.14 -10.20
C VAL A 338 5.11 -8.79 -8.91
N THR A 339 6.28 -8.37 -8.40
CA THR A 339 6.90 -9.01 -7.24
C THR A 339 7.57 -7.95 -6.37
N THR A 340 7.35 -8.03 -5.06
CA THR A 340 8.00 -7.17 -4.07
C THR A 340 9.28 -7.82 -3.57
N GLY A 341 10.40 -7.09 -3.61
CA GLY A 341 11.66 -7.52 -3.00
C GLY A 341 11.58 -7.42 -1.48
N VAL A 342 12.10 -8.42 -0.77
CA VAL A 342 12.11 -8.47 0.69
C VAL A 342 13.51 -8.80 1.18
N MET A 343 13.99 -8.00 2.13
CA MET A 343 15.14 -8.33 2.96
C MET A 343 14.64 -8.73 4.34
N ALA A 344 15.24 -9.71 4.97
CA ALA A 344 14.78 -10.19 6.26
C ALA A 344 15.96 -10.68 7.12
N SER A 345 16.03 -10.15 8.33
CA SER A 345 17.02 -10.55 9.35
C SER A 345 16.59 -11.77 10.15
N ASP A 346 15.32 -12.21 10.04
CA ASP A 346 14.77 -13.35 10.77
C ASP A 346 13.94 -14.25 9.84
N ASP A 347 14.30 -15.53 9.76
CA ASP A 347 13.64 -16.51 8.89
C ASP A 347 12.23 -16.86 9.33
N GLY A 348 11.98 -16.87 10.63
CA GLY A 348 10.64 -17.12 11.20
C GLY A 348 9.67 -16.01 10.85
N TRP A 349 10.13 -14.76 10.98
CA TRP A 349 9.35 -13.58 10.61
C TRP A 349 9.10 -13.52 9.10
N TYR A 350 10.12 -13.80 8.28
CA TYR A 350 9.95 -13.95 6.82
C TYR A 350 8.94 -15.06 6.48
N GLY A 351 8.96 -16.18 7.20
CA GLY A 351 7.99 -17.27 7.04
C GLY A 351 6.55 -16.83 7.30
N CYS A 352 6.32 -15.90 8.25
CA CYS A 352 5.01 -15.29 8.48
C CYS A 352 4.55 -14.47 7.26
N LEU A 353 5.45 -13.66 6.69
CA LEU A 353 5.16 -12.87 5.49
C LEU A 353 4.82 -13.77 4.30
N THR A 354 5.57 -14.85 4.09
CA THR A 354 5.34 -15.81 2.99
C THR A 354 3.98 -16.49 3.11
N ARG A 355 3.55 -16.85 4.33
CA ARG A 355 2.20 -17.41 4.55
C ARG A 355 1.11 -16.37 4.25
N ALA A 356 1.30 -15.12 4.68
CA ALA A 356 0.37 -14.03 4.39
C ALA A 356 0.26 -13.77 2.87
N ALA A 357 1.37 -13.84 2.14
CA ALA A 357 1.42 -13.74 0.69
C ALA A 357 0.51 -14.77 -0.01
N GLY A 358 0.53 -16.02 0.47
CA GLY A 358 -0.37 -17.07 -0.05
C GLY A 358 -1.87 -16.75 0.13
N HIS A 359 -2.22 -16.02 1.19
CA HIS A 359 -3.61 -15.60 1.47
C HIS A 359 -4.03 -14.34 0.72
N SER A 360 -3.10 -13.46 0.37
CA SER A 360 -3.40 -12.21 -0.35
C SER A 360 -3.23 -12.30 -1.87
N GLY A 361 -2.53 -13.34 -2.34
CA GLY A 361 -2.11 -13.46 -3.73
C GLY A 361 -0.96 -12.53 -4.11
N GLU A 362 -0.34 -11.84 -3.13
CA GLU A 362 0.86 -11.04 -3.35
C GLU A 362 2.09 -11.93 -3.57
N ARG A 363 3.07 -11.40 -4.33
CA ARG A 363 4.32 -12.10 -4.60
C ARG A 363 5.47 -11.39 -3.93
N PHE A 364 6.21 -12.13 -3.10
CA PHE A 364 7.42 -11.66 -2.46
C PHE A 364 8.62 -12.48 -2.91
N TRP A 365 9.76 -11.82 -3.07
CA TRP A 365 11.02 -12.46 -3.37
C TRP A 365 12.07 -12.03 -2.35
N ARG A 366 12.62 -13.00 -1.61
CA ARG A 366 13.70 -12.71 -0.66
C ARG A 366 14.98 -12.41 -1.42
N MET A 367 15.54 -11.24 -1.13
CA MET A 367 16.82 -10.81 -1.67
C MET A 367 17.96 -11.45 -0.89
N PRO A 368 19.10 -11.76 -1.53
CA PRO A 368 20.28 -12.20 -0.83
C PRO A 368 20.82 -11.08 0.05
N ASP A 369 21.32 -11.47 1.23
CA ASP A 369 21.94 -10.61 2.23
C ASP A 369 23.28 -11.24 2.63
N PHE A 370 24.31 -11.00 1.82
CA PHE A 370 25.64 -11.54 2.06
C PHE A 370 26.54 -10.47 2.67
N PRO A 371 27.47 -10.84 3.59
CA PRO A 371 28.42 -9.89 4.20
C PRO A 371 29.24 -9.09 3.18
N GLU A 372 29.46 -9.64 1.99
CA GLU A 372 30.17 -8.96 0.90
C GLU A 372 29.45 -7.71 0.39
N TYR A 373 28.14 -7.60 0.64
CA TYR A 373 27.36 -6.40 0.31
C TYR A 373 27.47 -5.29 1.38
N GLU A 374 28.06 -5.61 2.53
CA GLU A 374 28.32 -4.65 3.61
C GLU A 374 29.68 -3.96 3.49
N ASP A 375 30.49 -4.29 2.47
CA ASP A 375 31.84 -3.74 2.30
C ASP A 375 31.79 -2.22 2.17
N PRO A 376 32.47 -1.46 3.05
CA PRO A 376 32.32 -0.01 3.22
C PRO A 376 32.95 0.82 2.11
N VAL A 377 33.14 0.29 0.93
CA VAL A 377 33.67 1.04 -0.21
C VAL A 377 32.65 2.09 -0.65
N SER A 378 32.44 3.09 0.19
CA SER A 378 31.73 4.32 -0.12
C SER A 378 30.24 4.49 0.23
N TYR A 379 29.62 3.61 1.06
CA TYR A 379 28.20 3.78 1.39
C TYR A 379 27.93 3.81 2.90
N THR A 380 26.99 4.63 3.31
CA THR A 380 26.46 4.64 4.67
C THR A 380 25.97 3.24 5.04
N HIS A 381 26.35 2.74 6.23
CA HIS A 381 25.99 1.40 6.76
C HIS A 381 24.48 1.06 6.82
N LEU A 382 23.63 1.87 6.23
CA LEU A 382 22.17 1.72 6.23
C LEU A 382 21.62 1.18 4.90
N THR A 383 22.47 0.72 3.96
CA THR A 383 21.96 0.39 2.64
C THR A 383 22.67 -0.75 1.95
N LEU A 384 21.87 -1.56 1.29
CA LEU A 384 22.34 -2.38 0.18
C LEU A 384 23.10 -1.53 -0.82
N PRO A 385 24.20 -2.03 -1.40
CA PRO A 385 24.83 -1.37 -2.53
C PRO A 385 23.77 -1.15 -3.62
N THR A 386 23.41 0.09 -3.87
CA THR A 386 22.80 0.42 -5.15
C THR A 386 23.91 0.24 -6.16
N SER A 387 23.87 -0.83 -6.94
CA SER A 387 24.78 -1.00 -8.04
C SER A 387 24.61 0.17 -9.00
N ASP A 388 25.60 1.05 -9.06
CA ASP A 388 25.82 1.90 -10.22
C ASP A 388 26.26 0.98 -11.36
N LEU A 389 25.29 0.40 -12.07
CA LEU A 389 25.48 -0.28 -13.34
C LEU A 389 24.68 0.45 -14.40
#